data_0fb2a9ce30957283dfc4ab47e6796396
#
_entry.id   0fb2a9ce30957283dfc4ab47e6796396
#
_cell.length_a   1.000
_cell.length_b   1.000
_cell.length_c   1.000
_cell.angle_alpha   90.00
_cell.angle_beta   90.00
_cell.angle_gamma   90.00
#
_symmetry.space_group_name_H-M   'P 1'
#
loop_
_entity.id
_entity.type
_entity.pdbx_description
1 polymer ?
#
loop_
_entity_poly.entity_id
_entity_poly.type
_entity_poly.pdbx_seq_one_letter_code
_entity_poly.pdbx_strand_id
1 'polypeptide(L)'
;FGLITKGYYKERKATKQLLKKDGLHTGDLAKKEGLKFIYHNHGYGLKEQDDQVPMKLILDNTDPELVFFEMDIFWTTAGGANPIEYLKSYPNRYLCIHLKDMSKLVYFSKDGSNPQQWIELLPYMTNVGNGILDIKQIVYEDKKNGVKHFFVEQDMVENPKIALQASLDFLKNI
;
A
#
# COMPACT_ATOMS: atom_id res chain seq x y z
N PHE A 1 -6.53 -4.98 12.17
CA PHE A 1 -6.23 -3.58 11.73
C PHE A 1 -7.35 -2.99 10.87
N GLY A 2 -7.99 -3.74 9.96
CA GLY A 2 -9.13 -3.25 9.16
C GLY A 2 -10.38 -2.81 9.96
N LEU A 3 -10.54 -3.27 11.20
CA LEU A 3 -11.60 -2.82 12.11
C LEU A 3 -11.31 -1.46 12.75
N ILE A 4 -10.04 -1.11 12.91
CA ILE A 4 -9.62 0.17 13.49
C ILE A 4 -9.97 1.32 12.53
N THR A 5 -9.76 1.15 11.22
CA THR A 5 -10.03 2.20 10.24
C THR A 5 -11.52 2.57 10.12
N LYS A 6 -12.45 1.61 10.19
CA LYS A 6 -13.90 1.91 10.09
C LYS A 6 -14.47 2.73 11.25
N GLY A 7 -13.91 2.59 12.46
CA GLY A 7 -14.33 3.37 13.64
C GLY A 7 -13.71 4.77 13.70
N TYR A 8 -12.56 4.96 13.06
CA TYR A 8 -11.75 6.17 13.16
C TYR A 8 -12.27 7.35 12.34
N TYR A 9 -13.12 7.13 11.34
CA TYR A 9 -13.58 8.21 10.46
C TYR A 9 -14.73 9.07 11.01
N LYS A 10 -15.38 8.65 12.11
CA LYS A 10 -16.53 9.38 12.65
C LYS A 10 -16.20 10.58 13.54
N GLU A 11 -14.98 10.67 14.09
CA GLU A 11 -14.61 11.77 15.00
C GLU A 11 -13.20 12.31 14.72
N ARG A 12 -13.10 13.38 13.93
CA ARG A 12 -11.82 13.97 13.42
C ARG A 12 -10.75 14.27 14.50
N LYS A 13 -11.15 14.65 15.74
CA LYS A 13 -10.17 14.91 16.82
C LYS A 13 -9.70 13.62 17.50
N ALA A 14 -10.59 12.65 17.66
CA ALA A 14 -10.29 11.36 18.25
C ALA A 14 -9.34 10.55 17.36
N THR A 15 -9.50 10.63 16.04
CA THR A 15 -8.66 9.92 15.06
C THR A 15 -7.18 10.33 15.17
N LYS A 16 -6.87 11.61 15.22
CA LYS A 16 -5.48 12.09 15.34
C LYS A 16 -4.84 11.69 16.67
N GLN A 17 -5.60 11.71 17.78
CA GLN A 17 -5.11 11.30 19.10
C GLN A 17 -4.91 9.79 19.19
N LEU A 18 -5.80 8.99 18.59
CA LEU A 18 -5.70 7.54 18.57
C LEU A 18 -4.56 7.07 17.68
N LEU A 19 -4.39 7.63 16.49
CA LEU A 19 -3.23 7.33 15.63
C LEU A 19 -1.90 7.63 16.33
N LYS A 20 -1.82 8.76 17.05
CA LYS A 20 -0.64 9.09 17.87
C LYS A 20 -0.47 8.12 19.02
N LYS A 21 -1.52 7.69 19.69
CA LYS A 21 -1.45 6.82 20.86
C LYS A 21 -1.20 5.36 20.50
N ASP A 22 -1.98 4.80 19.60
CA ASP A 22 -1.95 3.36 19.30
C ASP A 22 -0.87 2.99 18.27
N GLY A 23 -0.63 3.82 17.26
CA GLY A 23 0.47 3.63 16.33
C GLY A 23 1.83 3.79 17.00
N LEU A 24 1.98 4.78 17.90
CA LEU A 24 3.20 4.97 18.70
C LEU A 24 3.43 3.79 19.64
N HIS A 25 2.40 3.32 20.33
CA HIS A 25 2.54 2.22 21.30
C HIS A 25 2.98 0.92 20.60
N THR A 26 2.37 0.55 19.49
CA THR A 26 2.75 -0.66 18.74
C THR A 26 4.15 -0.53 18.13
N GLY A 27 4.47 0.64 17.56
CA GLY A 27 5.79 0.94 17.02
C GLY A 27 6.89 0.92 18.08
N ASP A 28 6.63 1.50 19.25
CA ASP A 28 7.56 1.47 20.40
C ASP A 28 7.83 0.04 20.88
N LEU A 29 6.80 -0.79 21.00
CA LEU A 29 6.97 -2.19 21.39
C LEU A 29 7.78 -2.95 20.36
N ALA A 30 7.46 -2.79 19.08
CA ALA A 30 8.22 -3.42 18.00
C ALA A 30 9.70 -3.00 18.04
N LYS A 31 9.98 -1.70 18.18
CA LYS A 31 11.34 -1.15 18.25
C LYS A 31 12.13 -1.72 19.44
N LYS A 32 11.51 -1.88 20.61
CA LYS A 32 12.15 -2.48 21.79
C LYS A 32 12.58 -3.93 21.57
N GLU A 33 11.83 -4.66 20.76
CA GLU A 33 12.12 -6.05 20.37
C GLU A 33 12.99 -6.15 19.10
N GLY A 34 13.56 -5.05 18.62
CA GLY A 34 14.38 -5.01 17.39
C GLY A 34 13.59 -5.22 16.10
N LEU A 35 12.26 -5.05 16.15
CA LEU A 35 11.35 -5.20 15.02
C LEU A 35 10.91 -3.84 14.50
N LYS A 36 10.32 -3.83 13.30
CA LYS A 36 9.67 -2.66 12.70
C LYS A 36 8.17 -2.89 12.58
N PHE A 37 7.38 -1.91 12.98
CA PHE A 37 5.95 -1.92 12.72
C PHE A 37 5.69 -1.37 11.34
N ILE A 38 5.03 -2.16 10.47
CA ILE A 38 4.73 -1.81 9.09
C ILE A 38 3.22 -1.90 8.87
N TYR A 39 2.63 -0.82 8.35
CA TYR A 39 1.24 -0.79 7.94
C TYR A 39 1.12 -1.09 6.43
N HIS A 40 0.35 -2.11 6.07
CA HIS A 40 0.06 -2.48 4.69
C HIS A 40 -1.28 -1.90 4.23
N ASN A 41 -1.31 -1.24 3.08
CA ASN A 41 -2.54 -0.72 2.50
C ASN A 41 -3.21 -1.70 1.54
N HIS A 42 -4.53 -1.73 1.58
CA HIS A 42 -5.40 -2.53 0.70
C HIS A 42 -6.35 -1.68 -0.15
N GLY A 43 -5.94 -0.47 -0.51
CA GLY A 43 -6.66 0.46 -1.39
C GLY A 43 -7.75 1.30 -0.73
N TYR A 44 -8.23 0.94 0.45
CA TYR A 44 -9.14 1.80 1.20
C TYR A 44 -8.40 2.97 1.86
N GLY A 45 -9.12 4.08 2.04
CA GLY A 45 -8.54 5.30 2.64
C GLY A 45 -7.72 6.14 1.67
N LEU A 46 -7.68 5.81 0.39
CA LEU A 46 -6.98 6.58 -0.65
C LEU A 46 -7.89 7.58 -1.36
N LYS A 47 -9.21 7.37 -1.33
CA LYS A 47 -10.20 8.35 -1.79
C LYS A 47 -10.45 9.41 -0.72
N GLU A 48 -10.71 10.62 -1.18
CA GLU A 48 -11.11 11.73 -0.32
C GLU A 48 -12.45 11.45 0.37
N GLN A 49 -12.52 11.73 1.65
CA GLN A 49 -13.71 11.62 2.49
C GLN A 49 -13.74 12.85 3.41
N ASP A 50 -14.82 13.60 3.39
CA ASP A 50 -14.97 14.82 4.21
C ASP A 50 -13.77 15.78 4.07
N ASP A 51 -13.37 16.10 2.83
CA ASP A 51 -12.23 16.97 2.47
C ASP A 51 -10.85 16.47 2.96
N GLN A 52 -10.72 15.19 3.25
CA GLN A 52 -9.46 14.58 3.69
C GLN A 52 -9.24 13.20 3.06
N VAL A 53 -7.99 12.86 2.79
CA VAL A 53 -7.58 11.53 2.36
C VAL A 53 -7.09 10.76 3.60
N PRO A 54 -7.80 9.73 4.04
CA PRO A 54 -7.47 9.00 5.27
C PRO A 54 -6.03 8.47 5.34
N MET A 55 -5.51 7.97 4.23
CA MET A 55 -4.12 7.47 4.17
C MET A 55 -3.10 8.58 4.42
N LYS A 56 -3.34 9.79 3.89
CA LYS A 56 -2.48 10.96 4.17
C LYS A 56 -2.54 11.34 5.65
N LEU A 57 -3.73 11.27 6.27
CA LEU A 57 -3.84 11.52 7.71
C LEU A 57 -3.00 10.54 8.54
N ILE A 58 -2.95 9.26 8.16
CA ILE A 58 -2.12 8.26 8.84
C ILE A 58 -0.64 8.60 8.65
N LEU A 59 -0.22 8.87 7.42
CA LEU A 59 1.16 9.23 7.09
C LEU A 59 1.64 10.49 7.83
N ASP A 60 0.80 11.53 7.89
CA ASP A 60 1.12 12.83 8.49
C ASP A 60 1.12 12.82 10.02
N ASN A 61 0.39 11.89 10.66
CA ASN A 61 0.18 11.88 12.10
C ASN A 61 0.81 10.68 12.82
N THR A 62 1.64 9.88 12.15
CA THR A 62 2.41 8.80 12.77
C THR A 62 3.90 9.13 12.76
N ASP A 63 4.60 8.69 13.81
CA ASP A 63 6.04 8.90 13.97
C ASP A 63 6.82 8.12 12.91
N PRO A 64 7.65 8.78 12.08
CA PRO A 64 8.43 8.14 11.02
C PRO A 64 9.53 7.20 11.53
N GLU A 65 9.91 7.29 12.80
CA GLU A 65 10.87 6.39 13.44
C GLU A 65 10.23 5.10 13.97
N LEU A 66 8.91 5.07 14.09
CA LEU A 66 8.17 3.99 14.73
C LEU A 66 7.20 3.28 13.78
N VAL A 67 6.62 4.01 12.83
CA VAL A 67 5.60 3.49 11.91
C VAL A 67 6.08 3.62 10.49
N PHE A 68 6.26 2.50 9.85
CA PHE A 68 6.61 2.37 8.44
C PHE A 68 5.40 1.87 7.64
N PHE A 69 5.52 1.91 6.32
CA PHE A 69 4.44 1.51 5.42
C PHE A 69 4.95 0.49 4.40
N GLU A 70 4.05 -0.39 4.01
CA GLU A 70 4.17 -1.25 2.85
C GLU A 70 3.12 -0.82 1.83
N MET A 71 3.55 -0.34 0.67
CA MET A 71 2.65 0.05 -0.40
C MET A 71 2.34 -1.15 -1.28
N ASP A 72 1.07 -1.42 -1.49
CA ASP A 72 0.62 -2.26 -2.58
C ASP A 72 0.24 -1.38 -3.77
N ILE A 73 0.99 -1.48 -4.87
CA ILE A 73 0.83 -0.59 -6.02
C ILE A 73 -0.47 -0.84 -6.80
N PHE A 74 -0.96 -2.09 -6.82
CA PHE A 74 -2.26 -2.42 -7.43
C PHE A 74 -3.39 -1.78 -6.64
N TRP A 75 -3.43 -2.01 -5.32
CA TRP A 75 -4.47 -1.47 -4.46
C TRP A 75 -4.41 0.04 -4.34
N THR A 76 -3.21 0.63 -4.37
CA THR A 76 -3.04 2.08 -4.41
C THR A 76 -3.66 2.67 -5.67
N THR A 77 -3.38 2.07 -6.83
CA THR A 77 -3.96 2.48 -8.12
C THR A 77 -5.47 2.27 -8.15
N ALA A 78 -5.94 1.10 -7.72
CA ALA A 78 -7.38 0.79 -7.65
C ALA A 78 -8.14 1.73 -6.69
N GLY A 79 -7.47 2.23 -5.66
CA GLY A 79 -7.98 3.26 -4.75
C GLY A 79 -8.03 4.67 -5.37
N GLY A 80 -7.53 4.84 -6.60
CA GLY A 80 -7.52 6.11 -7.30
C GLY A 80 -6.33 7.02 -6.99
N ALA A 81 -5.30 6.48 -6.32
CA ALA A 81 -4.08 7.21 -6.01
C ALA A 81 -2.92 6.81 -6.95
N ASN A 82 -1.96 7.70 -7.11
CA ASN A 82 -0.74 7.44 -7.87
C ASN A 82 0.38 6.97 -6.94
N PRO A 83 0.90 5.74 -7.08
CA PRO A 83 2.00 5.23 -6.26
C PRO A 83 3.23 6.14 -6.25
N ILE A 84 3.64 6.65 -7.42
CA ILE A 84 4.83 7.50 -7.58
C ILE A 84 4.67 8.83 -6.83
N GLU A 85 3.48 9.43 -6.85
CA GLU A 85 3.21 10.67 -6.12
C GLU A 85 3.28 10.46 -4.61
N TYR A 86 2.77 9.34 -4.11
CA TYR A 86 2.86 9.00 -2.69
C TYR A 86 4.30 8.78 -2.24
N LEU A 87 5.11 8.04 -3.03
CA LEU A 87 6.53 7.85 -2.74
C LEU A 87 7.30 9.16 -2.67
N LYS A 88 7.08 10.06 -3.62
CA LYS A 88 7.71 11.38 -3.66
C LYS A 88 7.27 12.28 -2.51
N SER A 89 6.00 12.21 -2.12
CA SER A 89 5.45 13.04 -1.05
C SER A 89 5.85 12.57 0.34
N TYR A 90 6.17 11.28 0.48
CA TYR A 90 6.48 10.64 1.76
C TYR A 90 7.79 9.84 1.73
N PRO A 91 8.94 10.49 1.45
CA PRO A 91 10.22 9.80 1.38
C PRO A 91 10.57 9.14 2.73
N ASN A 92 11.16 7.95 2.66
CA ASN A 92 11.55 7.12 3.81
C ASN A 92 10.39 6.61 4.70
N ARG A 93 9.13 6.83 4.30
CA ARG A 93 7.99 6.27 5.03
C ARG A 93 7.63 4.86 4.57
N TYR A 94 7.81 4.56 3.29
CA TYR A 94 7.57 3.24 2.72
C TYR A 94 8.85 2.40 2.81
N LEU A 95 8.80 1.32 3.60
CA LEU A 95 9.91 0.41 3.79
C LEU A 95 9.84 -0.79 2.83
N CYS A 96 8.62 -1.20 2.55
CA CYS A 96 8.28 -2.34 1.71
C CYS A 96 7.32 -1.94 0.61
N ILE A 97 7.31 -2.72 -0.47
CA ILE A 97 6.35 -2.59 -1.55
C ILE A 97 5.90 -3.95 -2.05
N HIS A 98 4.61 -4.11 -2.27
CA HIS A 98 4.06 -5.19 -3.05
C HIS A 98 4.01 -4.78 -4.52
N LEU A 99 4.84 -5.42 -5.32
CA LEU A 99 4.80 -5.35 -6.77
C LEU A 99 3.68 -6.27 -7.25
N LYS A 100 2.55 -5.68 -7.56
CA LYS A 100 1.34 -6.34 -8.01
C LYS A 100 0.81 -5.56 -9.22
N ASP A 101 0.90 -6.15 -10.41
CA ASP A 101 0.60 -5.44 -11.65
C ASP A 101 -0.88 -5.60 -12.06
N MET A 102 -1.34 -4.70 -12.90
CA MET A 102 -2.74 -4.52 -13.29
C MET A 102 -2.88 -4.66 -14.81
N SER A 103 -3.68 -5.63 -15.28
CA SER A 103 -3.86 -5.91 -16.72
C SER A 103 -4.59 -4.79 -17.46
N LYS A 104 -5.45 -4.04 -16.79
CA LYS A 104 -6.08 -2.81 -17.27
C LYS A 104 -6.43 -1.91 -16.09
N LEU A 105 -6.57 -0.61 -16.33
CA LEU A 105 -6.92 0.34 -15.28
C LEU A 105 -8.34 0.07 -14.76
N VAL A 106 -8.41 -0.27 -13.48
CA VAL A 106 -9.67 -0.50 -12.76
C VAL A 106 -9.64 0.19 -11.40
N TYR A 107 -10.81 0.59 -10.94
CA TYR A 107 -10.98 1.27 -9.66
C TYR A 107 -12.02 0.55 -8.81
N PHE A 108 -11.94 0.73 -7.50
CA PHE A 108 -13.02 0.32 -6.62
C PHE A 108 -14.33 1.00 -7.00
N SER A 109 -15.41 0.23 -7.00
CA SER A 109 -16.76 0.75 -7.25
C SER A 109 -17.21 1.76 -6.19
N LYS A 110 -16.64 1.67 -4.97
CA LYS A 110 -16.85 2.59 -3.85
C LYS A 110 -15.50 3.01 -3.23
N ASP A 111 -15.40 2.97 -1.90
CA ASP A 111 -14.23 3.42 -1.13
C ASP A 111 -13.18 2.33 -0.86
N GLY A 112 -13.39 1.11 -1.34
CA GLY A 112 -12.50 -0.04 -1.12
C GLY A 112 -12.56 -0.63 0.28
N SER A 113 -13.50 -0.23 1.13
CA SER A 113 -13.58 -0.70 2.52
C SER A 113 -14.28 -2.06 2.68
N ASN A 114 -14.94 -2.55 1.62
CA ASN A 114 -15.65 -3.82 1.64
C ASN A 114 -14.86 -4.89 0.87
N PRO A 115 -14.58 -6.06 1.47
CA PRO A 115 -13.88 -7.16 0.81
C PRO A 115 -14.48 -7.58 -0.54
N GLN A 116 -15.78 -7.46 -0.73
CA GLN A 116 -16.42 -7.77 -2.02
C GLN A 116 -15.85 -6.91 -3.15
N GLN A 117 -15.53 -5.65 -2.91
CA GLN A 117 -14.92 -4.76 -3.89
C GLN A 117 -13.49 -5.22 -4.29
N TRP A 118 -12.77 -5.86 -3.36
CA TRP A 118 -11.45 -6.45 -3.66
C TRP A 118 -11.59 -7.65 -4.57
N ILE A 119 -12.53 -8.57 -4.25
CA ILE A 119 -12.82 -9.77 -5.05
C ILE A 119 -13.17 -9.39 -6.49
N GLU A 120 -13.92 -8.32 -6.72
CA GLU A 120 -14.28 -7.81 -8.04
C GLU A 120 -13.05 -7.41 -8.88
N LEU A 121 -11.94 -7.04 -8.24
CA LEU A 121 -10.74 -6.59 -8.91
C LEU A 121 -9.65 -7.67 -9.07
N LEU A 122 -9.75 -8.80 -8.37
CA LEU A 122 -8.78 -9.91 -8.49
C LEU A 122 -8.55 -10.39 -9.93
N PRO A 123 -9.56 -10.49 -10.81
CA PRO A 123 -9.35 -10.92 -12.20
C PRO A 123 -8.49 -9.96 -13.04
N TYR A 124 -8.22 -8.76 -12.56
CA TYR A 124 -7.39 -7.77 -13.24
C TYR A 124 -5.94 -7.78 -12.79
N MET A 125 -5.56 -8.63 -11.85
CA MET A 125 -4.17 -8.85 -11.50
C MET A 125 -3.43 -9.62 -12.58
N THR A 126 -2.18 -9.29 -12.81
CA THR A 126 -1.34 -9.98 -13.80
C THR A 126 0.11 -10.06 -13.30
N ASN A 127 0.94 -10.80 -14.01
CA ASN A 127 2.37 -10.91 -13.71
C ASN A 127 3.02 -9.52 -13.78
N VAL A 128 3.94 -9.26 -12.90
CA VAL A 128 4.71 -8.01 -12.90
C VAL A 128 5.42 -7.82 -14.24
N GLY A 129 5.18 -6.66 -14.85
CA GLY A 129 5.70 -6.31 -16.17
C GLY A 129 4.83 -6.74 -17.37
N ASN A 130 3.70 -7.43 -17.10
CA ASN A 130 2.74 -7.81 -18.13
C ASN A 130 1.46 -6.96 -18.08
N GLY A 131 1.43 -5.97 -17.22
CA GLY A 131 0.31 -5.06 -17.03
C GLY A 131 0.58 -3.65 -17.52
N ILE A 132 -0.20 -2.72 -16.99
CA ILE A 132 -0.21 -1.32 -17.39
C ILE A 132 0.54 -0.39 -16.43
N LEU A 133 0.94 -0.89 -15.25
CA LEU A 133 1.66 -0.07 -14.30
C LEU A 133 3.12 0.11 -14.78
N ASP A 134 3.63 1.34 -14.67
CA ASP A 134 5.03 1.60 -15.01
C ASP A 134 5.95 1.10 -13.88
N ILE A 135 6.12 -0.22 -13.85
CA ILE A 135 6.92 -0.91 -12.82
C ILE A 135 8.36 -0.38 -12.78
N LYS A 136 8.95 -0.06 -13.93
CA LYS A 136 10.33 0.47 -13.98
C LYS A 136 10.43 1.80 -13.26
N GLN A 137 9.52 2.72 -13.55
CA GLN A 137 9.49 4.04 -12.93
C GLN A 137 9.14 3.92 -11.44
N ILE A 138 8.21 3.03 -11.08
CA ILE A 138 7.84 2.79 -9.68
C ILE A 138 9.05 2.28 -8.91
N VAL A 139 9.75 1.23 -9.37
CA VAL A 139 10.94 0.67 -8.71
C VAL A 139 12.07 1.70 -8.61
N TYR A 140 12.24 2.55 -9.64
CA TYR A 140 13.23 3.64 -9.60
C TYR A 140 12.90 4.65 -8.48
N GLU A 141 11.65 5.10 -8.40
CA GLU A 141 11.23 6.05 -7.36
C GLU A 141 11.23 5.41 -5.98
N ASP A 142 10.89 4.13 -5.87
CA ASP A 142 10.97 3.36 -4.62
C ASP A 142 12.39 3.37 -4.03
N LYS A 143 13.37 2.98 -4.83
CA LYS A 143 14.78 2.95 -4.41
C LYS A 143 15.26 4.34 -4.01
N LYS A 144 14.89 5.37 -4.79
CA LYS A 144 15.25 6.77 -4.51
C LYS A 144 14.62 7.29 -3.21
N ASN A 145 13.41 6.87 -2.88
CA ASN A 145 12.65 7.34 -1.71
C ASN A 145 12.77 6.40 -0.49
N GLY A 146 13.71 5.47 -0.48
CA GLY A 146 14.12 4.72 0.71
C GLY A 146 13.47 3.36 0.91
N VAL A 147 12.73 2.83 -0.06
CA VAL A 147 12.19 1.46 -0.01
C VAL A 147 13.34 0.45 0.02
N LYS A 148 13.23 -0.56 0.88
CA LYS A 148 14.26 -1.56 1.11
C LYS A 148 13.90 -2.96 0.58
N HIS A 149 12.60 -3.27 0.58
CA HIS A 149 12.12 -4.62 0.29
C HIS A 149 11.02 -4.59 -0.76
N PHE A 150 11.16 -5.46 -1.75
CA PHE A 150 10.22 -5.62 -2.86
C PHE A 150 9.69 -7.04 -2.84
N PHE A 151 8.37 -7.17 -2.80
CA PHE A 151 7.69 -8.47 -2.81
C PHE A 151 6.80 -8.55 -4.04
N VAL A 152 7.00 -9.59 -4.85
CA VAL A 152 6.06 -9.91 -5.93
C VAL A 152 4.88 -10.63 -5.31
N GLU A 153 3.69 -10.09 -5.50
CA GLU A 153 2.45 -10.71 -5.03
C GLU A 153 1.43 -10.76 -6.16
N GLN A 154 0.79 -11.90 -6.32
CA GLN A 154 -0.31 -12.09 -7.27
C GLN A 154 -1.31 -13.08 -6.70
N ASP A 155 -2.53 -12.59 -6.44
CA ASP A 155 -3.62 -13.41 -5.95
C ASP A 155 -4.33 -14.16 -7.09
N MET A 156 -4.98 -15.28 -6.75
CA MET A 156 -5.86 -16.05 -7.65
C MET A 156 -5.19 -16.46 -8.97
N VAL A 157 -3.90 -16.79 -8.92
CA VAL A 157 -3.14 -17.21 -10.10
C VAL A 157 -3.29 -18.73 -10.33
N GLU A 158 -3.58 -19.13 -11.56
CA GLU A 158 -3.77 -20.53 -11.93
C GLU A 158 -2.49 -21.37 -11.77
N ASN A 159 -1.34 -20.80 -12.20
CA ASN A 159 -0.04 -21.45 -12.08
C ASN A 159 0.99 -20.50 -11.43
N PRO A 160 1.14 -20.56 -10.09
CA PRO A 160 2.04 -19.66 -9.36
C PRO A 160 3.50 -19.73 -9.81
N LYS A 161 3.98 -20.93 -10.17
CA LYS A 161 5.37 -21.10 -10.62
C LYS A 161 5.65 -20.35 -11.92
N ILE A 162 4.74 -20.44 -12.89
CA ILE A 162 4.88 -19.74 -14.18
C ILE A 162 4.77 -18.23 -13.96
N ALA A 163 3.78 -17.80 -13.20
CA ALA A 163 3.54 -16.39 -12.93
C ALA A 163 4.71 -15.71 -12.22
N LEU A 164 5.23 -16.33 -11.17
CA LEU A 164 6.38 -15.82 -10.43
C LEU A 164 7.65 -15.83 -11.27
N GLN A 165 7.85 -16.87 -12.11
CA GLN A 165 9.00 -16.90 -13.01
C GLN A 165 8.96 -15.77 -14.03
N ALA A 166 7.80 -15.52 -14.65
CA ALA A 166 7.63 -14.42 -15.59
C ALA A 166 7.89 -13.05 -14.95
N SER A 167 7.36 -12.83 -13.74
CA SER A 167 7.60 -11.62 -12.96
C SER A 167 9.08 -11.43 -12.62
N LEU A 168 9.77 -12.51 -12.21
CA LEU A 168 11.18 -12.50 -11.89
C LEU A 168 12.04 -12.20 -13.13
N ASP A 169 11.70 -12.79 -14.27
CA ASP A 169 12.43 -12.57 -15.53
C ASP A 169 12.29 -11.11 -16.00
N PHE A 170 11.12 -10.51 -15.86
CA PHE A 170 10.95 -9.07 -16.10
C PHE A 170 11.82 -8.23 -15.16
N LEU A 171 11.76 -8.50 -13.85
CA LEU A 171 12.44 -7.69 -12.82
C LEU A 171 13.98 -7.78 -12.92
N LYS A 172 14.53 -8.87 -13.45
CA LYS A 172 15.97 -9.00 -13.72
C LYS A 172 16.48 -8.08 -14.84
N ASN A 173 15.58 -7.59 -15.67
CA ASN A 173 15.90 -6.77 -16.84
C ASN A 173 15.59 -5.26 -16.67
N ILE A 174 15.35 -4.81 -15.43
CA ILE A 174 15.09 -3.40 -15.11
C ILE A 174 16.06 -2.82 -14.08
#